data_9deb425e2eefb4fed5f1035f0f92aabc
#
_entry.id   9deb425e2eefb4fed5f1035f0f92aabc
#
_cell.length_a   1.000
_cell.length_b   1.000
_cell.length_c   1.000
_cell.angle_alpha   90.00
_cell.angle_beta   90.00
_cell.angle_gamma   90.00
#
_symmetry.space_group_name_H-M   'P 1'
#
loop_
_entity.id
_entity.type
_entity.pdbx_description
1 polymer ?
#
loop_
_entity_poly.entity_id
_entity_poly.type
_entity_poly.pdbx_seq_one_letter_code
_entity_poly.pdbx_strand_id
1 'polypeptide(L)'
;PPLYSSAASDVYKRQVNARGVHTMTRAVVPAMLRKGGGKIVNIASGTFYYGPPGLSHYTASKGAVIALTRCHGRELGDKNIQVNAIAPGLTESEGMQGHTGFDPARGPTVASRSIKREMVPEDLLGSLMYLITPDSDFVTGQTLNVVGGKVNL
;
A
#
# COMPACT_ATOMS: atom_id res chain seq x y z
N PRO A 1 -23.16 -10.77 -11.34
CA PRO A 1 -22.77 -9.62 -10.53
C PRO A 1 -21.99 -8.62 -11.37
N PRO A 2 -22.22 -7.31 -11.23
CA PRO A 2 -21.51 -6.34 -12.02
C PRO A 2 -19.99 -6.43 -11.74
N LEU A 3 -19.22 -6.52 -12.81
CA LEU A 3 -17.75 -6.56 -12.77
C LEU A 3 -17.13 -5.22 -12.29
N TYR A 4 -17.94 -4.25 -11.95
CA TYR A 4 -17.53 -2.88 -11.69
C TYR A 4 -18.26 -2.29 -10.49
N SER A 5 -17.53 -1.56 -9.68
CA SER A 5 -18.13 -0.58 -8.79
C SER A 5 -18.79 0.52 -9.60
N SER A 6 -19.65 1.31 -8.97
CA SER A 6 -20.18 2.52 -9.63
C SER A 6 -19.04 3.41 -10.14
N ALA A 7 -19.24 4.13 -11.24
CA ALA A 7 -18.26 5.07 -11.78
C ALA A 7 -17.78 6.08 -10.72
N ALA A 8 -18.68 6.50 -9.82
CA ALA A 8 -18.32 7.37 -8.70
C ALA A 8 -17.31 6.74 -7.74
N SER A 9 -17.45 5.45 -7.43
CA SER A 9 -16.49 4.73 -6.57
C SER A 9 -15.13 4.59 -7.26
N ASP A 10 -15.09 4.34 -8.55
CA ASP A 10 -13.85 4.27 -9.33
C ASP A 10 -13.11 5.61 -9.34
N VAL A 11 -13.82 6.71 -9.66
CA VAL A 11 -13.25 8.07 -9.65
C VAL A 11 -12.69 8.40 -8.25
N TYR A 12 -13.46 8.16 -7.20
CA TYR A 12 -13.04 8.41 -5.83
C TYR A 12 -11.76 7.64 -5.46
N LYS A 13 -11.71 6.34 -5.75
CA LYS A 13 -10.53 5.50 -5.44
C LYS A 13 -9.28 5.98 -6.18
N ARG A 14 -9.39 6.36 -7.45
CA ARG A 14 -8.25 6.90 -8.20
C ARG A 14 -7.79 8.24 -7.67
N GLN A 15 -8.73 9.14 -7.32
CA GLN A 15 -8.38 10.44 -6.78
C GLN A 15 -7.69 10.33 -5.42
N VAL A 16 -8.25 9.55 -4.50
CA VAL A 16 -7.67 9.41 -3.15
C VAL A 16 -6.37 8.60 -3.20
N ASN A 17 -6.36 7.44 -3.82
CA ASN A 17 -5.21 6.54 -3.76
C ASN A 17 -4.07 6.99 -4.68
N ALA A 18 -4.35 7.29 -5.96
CA ALA A 18 -3.27 7.62 -6.91
C ALA A 18 -2.92 9.10 -6.89
N ARG A 19 -3.90 9.98 -7.17
CA ARG A 19 -3.66 11.43 -7.20
C ARG A 19 -3.24 11.97 -5.84
N GLY A 20 -3.84 11.47 -4.74
CA GLY A 20 -3.50 11.85 -3.38
C GLY A 20 -2.04 11.58 -3.06
N VAL A 21 -1.53 10.39 -3.36
CA VAL A 21 -0.12 10.02 -3.16
C VAL A 21 0.81 10.96 -3.93
N HIS A 22 0.54 11.18 -5.22
CA HIS A 22 1.36 12.10 -6.04
C HIS A 22 1.34 13.54 -5.49
N THR A 23 0.15 14.04 -5.15
CA THR A 23 -0.01 15.41 -4.62
C THR A 23 0.70 15.58 -3.29
N MET A 24 0.57 14.63 -2.36
CA MET A 24 1.23 14.67 -1.07
C MET A 24 2.75 14.58 -1.19
N THR A 25 3.26 13.71 -2.05
CA THR A 25 4.71 13.64 -2.34
C THR A 25 5.22 15.00 -2.83
N ARG A 26 4.56 15.63 -3.80
CA ARG A 26 4.95 16.97 -4.29
C ARG A 26 4.91 18.03 -3.20
N ALA A 27 3.96 17.95 -2.28
CA ALA A 27 3.82 18.92 -1.19
C ALA A 27 4.92 18.82 -0.14
N VAL A 28 5.37 17.59 0.19
CA VAL A 28 6.37 17.39 1.26
C VAL A 28 7.82 17.49 0.77
N VAL A 29 8.10 17.19 -0.49
CA VAL A 29 9.44 17.17 -1.07
C VAL A 29 10.21 18.49 -0.85
N PRO A 30 9.64 19.70 -1.05
CA PRO A 30 10.39 20.94 -0.79
C PRO A 30 10.86 21.07 0.67
N ALA A 31 10.08 20.59 1.63
CA ALA A 31 10.48 20.61 3.04
C ALA A 31 11.58 19.58 3.33
N MET A 32 11.50 18.40 2.74
CA MET A 32 12.52 17.36 2.85
C MET A 32 13.85 17.80 2.25
N LEU A 33 13.83 18.45 1.08
CA LEU A 33 15.03 19.01 0.44
C LEU A 33 15.73 20.03 1.35
N ARG A 34 14.97 20.93 1.99
CA ARG A 34 15.55 21.90 2.94
C ARG A 34 16.18 21.25 4.16
N LYS A 35 15.71 20.04 4.54
CA LYS A 35 16.29 19.25 5.65
C LYS A 35 17.41 18.31 5.23
N GLY A 36 17.74 18.24 3.94
CA GLY A 36 18.80 17.38 3.42
C GLY A 36 18.36 15.92 3.16
N GLY A 37 17.08 15.62 3.16
CA GLY A 37 16.56 14.29 2.86
C GLY A 37 15.29 13.91 3.61
N GLY A 38 14.86 12.67 3.46
CA GLY A 38 13.68 12.14 4.15
C GLY A 38 13.21 10.79 3.64
N LYS A 39 12.19 10.25 4.28
CA LYS A 39 11.62 8.95 3.89
C LYS A 39 10.11 9.07 3.69
N ILE A 40 9.62 8.52 2.60
CA ILE A 40 8.20 8.47 2.24
C ILE A 40 7.79 7.00 2.17
N VAL A 41 6.75 6.63 2.92
CA VAL A 41 6.17 5.29 2.86
C VAL A 41 4.73 5.38 2.39
N ASN A 42 4.47 4.84 1.21
CA ASN A 42 3.15 4.77 0.62
C ASN A 42 2.42 3.50 1.05
N ILE A 43 1.09 3.55 1.17
CA ILE A 43 0.28 2.36 1.47
C ILE A 43 -0.39 1.87 0.19
N ALA A 44 0.19 0.81 -0.37
CA ALA A 44 -0.36 0.07 -1.51
C ALA A 44 -1.40 -0.98 -1.05
N SER A 45 -1.46 -2.13 -1.66
CA SER A 45 -2.27 -3.28 -1.22
C SER A 45 -1.77 -4.58 -1.84
N GLY A 46 -1.81 -5.66 -1.08
CA GLY A 46 -1.56 -7.02 -1.57
C GLY A 46 -2.51 -7.45 -2.69
N THR A 47 -3.70 -6.84 -2.81
CA THR A 47 -4.66 -7.12 -3.89
C THR A 47 -4.06 -6.95 -5.28
N PHE A 48 -3.06 -6.07 -5.43
CA PHE A 48 -2.35 -5.89 -6.69
C PHE A 48 -1.72 -7.19 -7.20
N TYR A 49 -1.26 -8.04 -6.30
CA TYR A 49 -0.50 -9.24 -6.65
C TYR A 49 -1.37 -10.48 -6.88
N TYR A 50 -2.57 -10.56 -6.26
CA TYR A 50 -3.45 -11.72 -6.42
C TYR A 50 -4.78 -11.44 -7.11
N GLY A 51 -5.09 -10.18 -7.45
CA GLY A 51 -6.21 -9.80 -8.32
C GLY A 51 -7.58 -10.32 -7.88
N PRO A 52 -8.11 -9.98 -6.68
CA PRO A 52 -9.37 -10.53 -6.22
C PRO A 52 -10.53 -10.09 -7.12
N PRO A 53 -11.47 -10.99 -7.46
CA PRO A 53 -12.63 -10.63 -8.25
C PRO A 53 -13.46 -9.51 -7.58
N GLY A 54 -14.06 -8.65 -8.40
CA GLY A 54 -14.90 -7.53 -7.94
C GLY A 54 -14.15 -6.29 -7.45
N LEU A 55 -12.81 -6.32 -7.35
CA LEU A 55 -11.99 -5.21 -6.85
C LEU A 55 -11.07 -4.58 -7.91
N SER A 56 -11.38 -4.74 -9.21
CA SER A 56 -10.50 -4.28 -10.30
C SER A 56 -10.14 -2.79 -10.18
N HIS A 57 -11.10 -1.92 -9.92
CA HIS A 57 -10.91 -0.48 -9.76
C HIS A 57 -10.01 -0.12 -8.55
N TYR A 58 -10.22 -0.79 -7.42
CA TYR A 58 -9.39 -0.64 -6.23
C TYR A 58 -7.97 -1.14 -6.49
N THR A 59 -7.85 -2.35 -7.03
CA THR A 59 -6.57 -2.97 -7.37
C THR A 59 -5.77 -2.11 -8.35
N ALA A 60 -6.41 -1.58 -9.39
CA ALA A 60 -5.79 -0.65 -10.33
C ALA A 60 -5.29 0.62 -9.63
N SER A 61 -6.10 1.21 -8.73
CA SER A 61 -5.69 2.39 -7.97
C SER A 61 -4.50 2.13 -7.04
N LYS A 62 -4.41 0.94 -6.45
CA LYS A 62 -3.27 0.52 -5.62
C LYS A 62 -2.04 0.12 -6.44
N GLY A 63 -2.24 -0.41 -7.66
CA GLY A 63 -1.17 -0.57 -8.65
C GLY A 63 -0.53 0.76 -9.06
N ALA A 64 -1.34 1.80 -9.21
CA ALA A 64 -0.83 3.15 -9.45
C ALA A 64 0.05 3.66 -8.29
N VAL A 65 -0.27 3.35 -7.03
CA VAL A 65 0.59 3.68 -5.88
C VAL A 65 1.96 3.00 -5.99
N ILE A 66 2.00 1.73 -6.41
CA ILE A 66 3.26 0.98 -6.61
C ILE A 66 4.08 1.63 -7.73
N ALA A 67 3.44 1.96 -8.85
CA ALA A 67 4.10 2.64 -9.96
C ALA A 67 4.67 4.00 -9.55
N LEU A 68 3.88 4.83 -8.86
CA LEU A 68 4.33 6.12 -8.33
C LEU A 68 5.50 5.96 -7.35
N THR A 69 5.47 4.96 -6.48
CA THR A 69 6.56 4.66 -5.55
C THR A 69 7.87 4.40 -6.28
N ARG A 70 7.84 3.62 -7.36
CA ARG A 70 9.02 3.33 -8.19
C ARG A 70 9.55 4.58 -8.90
N CYS A 71 8.65 5.38 -9.50
CA CYS A 71 9.03 6.61 -10.18
C CYS A 71 9.64 7.61 -9.20
N HIS A 72 8.93 7.93 -8.11
CA HIS A 72 9.41 8.88 -7.11
C HIS A 72 10.70 8.41 -6.43
N GLY A 73 10.83 7.09 -6.14
CA GLY A 73 12.08 6.54 -5.60
C GLY A 73 13.28 6.78 -6.52
N ARG A 74 13.07 6.72 -7.82
CA ARG A 74 14.11 6.98 -8.82
C ARG A 74 14.39 8.47 -9.02
N GLU A 75 13.37 9.32 -8.98
CA GLU A 75 13.46 10.77 -9.16
C GLU A 75 14.06 11.51 -7.95
N LEU A 76 13.92 10.92 -6.76
CA LEU A 76 14.26 11.59 -5.50
C LEU A 76 15.46 10.98 -4.78
N GLY A 77 15.96 9.84 -5.24
CA GLY A 77 17.04 9.11 -4.57
C GLY A 77 18.36 9.89 -4.50
N ASP A 78 18.71 10.63 -5.57
CA ASP A 78 19.88 11.51 -5.61
C ASP A 78 19.78 12.71 -4.66
N LYS A 79 18.60 12.97 -4.13
CA LYS A 79 18.28 14.03 -3.17
C LYS A 79 18.18 13.53 -1.73
N ASN A 80 18.66 12.30 -1.48
CA ASN A 80 18.58 11.64 -0.20
C ASN A 80 17.13 11.49 0.31
N ILE A 81 16.16 11.27 -0.60
CA ILE A 81 14.76 11.00 -0.26
C ILE A 81 14.43 9.59 -0.76
N GLN A 82 14.23 8.66 0.19
CA GLN A 82 13.79 7.30 -0.11
C GLN A 82 12.27 7.25 -0.18
N VAL A 83 11.74 6.59 -1.21
CA VAL A 83 10.29 6.42 -1.40
C VAL A 83 10.00 4.94 -1.56
N ASN A 84 9.31 4.36 -0.59
CA ASN A 84 8.94 2.95 -0.57
C ASN A 84 7.44 2.78 -0.33
N ALA A 85 6.96 1.56 -0.45
CA ALA A 85 5.57 1.23 -0.14
C ALA A 85 5.47 -0.02 0.75
N ILE A 86 4.40 -0.08 1.52
CA ILE A 86 3.92 -1.31 2.15
C ILE A 86 2.65 -1.72 1.43
N ALA A 87 2.51 -3.01 1.14
CA ALA A 87 1.32 -3.62 0.54
C ALA A 87 0.68 -4.59 1.56
N PRO A 88 -0.25 -4.11 2.39
CA PRO A 88 -0.93 -4.94 3.38
C PRO A 88 -1.87 -5.96 2.74
N GLY A 89 -2.06 -7.09 3.43
CA GLY A 89 -3.19 -8.00 3.24
C GLY A 89 -4.49 -7.45 3.82
N LEU A 90 -5.52 -8.30 3.87
CA LEU A 90 -6.76 -7.99 4.61
C LEU A 90 -6.42 -7.88 6.09
N THR A 91 -6.59 -6.69 6.66
CA THR A 91 -6.19 -6.33 8.02
C THR A 91 -7.43 -6.01 8.84
N GLU A 92 -7.59 -6.65 9.98
CA GLU A 92 -8.67 -6.38 10.92
C GLU A 92 -8.34 -5.10 11.69
N SER A 93 -8.95 -4.01 11.28
CA SER A 93 -8.79 -2.68 11.90
C SER A 93 -10.14 -2.17 12.40
N GLU A 94 -10.13 -1.16 13.25
CA GLU A 94 -11.36 -0.48 13.72
C GLU A 94 -12.25 -0.05 12.53
N GLY A 95 -11.66 0.46 11.46
CA GLY A 95 -12.38 0.84 10.26
C GLY A 95 -13.00 -0.33 9.48
N MET A 96 -12.60 -1.57 9.79
CA MET A 96 -13.20 -2.79 9.23
C MET A 96 -14.27 -3.40 10.12
N GLN A 97 -14.34 -3.00 11.39
CA GLN A 97 -15.36 -3.46 12.33
C GLN A 97 -16.72 -2.93 11.89
N GLY A 98 -17.69 -3.83 11.76
CA GLY A 98 -19.03 -3.51 11.28
C GLY A 98 -19.20 -3.50 9.75
N HIS A 99 -18.14 -3.64 8.96
CA HIS A 99 -18.23 -3.84 7.51
C HIS A 99 -18.46 -5.32 7.18
N THR A 100 -19.70 -5.78 7.28
CA THR A 100 -20.09 -7.19 7.01
C THR A 100 -19.80 -7.63 5.57
N GLY A 101 -19.63 -6.71 4.63
CA GLY A 101 -19.29 -7.02 3.23
C GLY A 101 -17.97 -7.77 3.03
N PHE A 102 -17.05 -7.74 4.03
CA PHE A 102 -15.80 -8.48 3.99
C PHE A 102 -15.83 -9.82 4.77
N ASP A 103 -16.89 -10.08 5.55
CA ASP A 103 -16.99 -11.29 6.35
C ASP A 103 -16.85 -12.60 5.53
N PRO A 104 -17.45 -12.72 4.33
CA PRO A 104 -17.27 -13.90 3.49
C PRO A 104 -15.82 -14.11 3.02
N ALA A 105 -15.01 -13.05 2.98
CA ALA A 105 -13.62 -13.13 2.51
C ALA A 105 -12.61 -13.46 3.64
N ARG A 106 -12.97 -13.30 4.91
CA ARG A 106 -12.05 -13.48 6.06
C ARG A 106 -11.51 -14.88 6.15
N GLY A 107 -12.39 -15.87 6.31
CA GLY A 107 -12.01 -17.28 6.41
C GLY A 107 -11.16 -17.76 5.21
N PRO A 108 -11.62 -17.61 3.97
CA PRO A 108 -10.82 -17.96 2.78
C PRO A 108 -9.50 -17.21 2.70
N THR A 109 -9.44 -15.94 3.16
CA THR A 109 -8.19 -15.20 3.18
C THR A 109 -7.20 -15.79 4.17
N VAL A 110 -7.61 -16.10 5.39
CA VAL A 110 -6.76 -16.78 6.38
C VAL A 110 -6.31 -18.13 5.86
N ALA A 111 -7.22 -18.92 5.29
CA ALA A 111 -6.89 -20.23 4.72
C ALA A 111 -5.84 -20.17 3.60
N SER A 112 -5.84 -19.09 2.81
CA SER A 112 -4.88 -18.89 1.71
C SER A 112 -3.50 -18.38 2.15
N ARG A 113 -3.31 -17.95 3.40
CA ARG A 113 -2.03 -17.50 3.93
C ARG A 113 -1.15 -18.67 4.37
N SER A 114 0.15 -18.47 4.39
CA SER A 114 1.08 -19.38 5.09
C SER A 114 0.96 -19.21 6.61
N ILE A 115 0.84 -17.97 7.09
CA ILE A 115 0.57 -17.64 8.50
C ILE A 115 -0.94 -17.67 8.72
N LYS A 116 -1.45 -18.72 9.38
CA LYS A 116 -2.87 -19.06 9.50
C LYS A 116 -3.59 -18.29 10.61
N ARG A 117 -3.55 -16.97 10.55
CA ARG A 117 -4.31 -16.10 11.46
C ARG A 117 -4.77 -14.82 10.74
N GLU A 118 -5.67 -14.12 11.36
CA GLU A 118 -6.02 -12.74 10.95
C GLU A 118 -4.80 -11.82 11.09
N MET A 119 -4.73 -10.84 10.23
CA MET A 119 -3.74 -9.78 10.25
C MET A 119 -4.31 -8.59 11.00
N VAL A 120 -3.54 -8.05 11.91
CA VAL A 120 -3.88 -6.87 12.71
C VAL A 120 -2.98 -5.68 12.34
N PRO A 121 -3.36 -4.44 12.66
CA PRO A 121 -2.54 -3.26 12.34
C PRO A 121 -1.11 -3.35 12.85
N GLU A 122 -0.89 -3.97 14.00
CA GLU A 122 0.42 -4.16 14.63
C GLU A 122 1.39 -4.97 13.77
N ASP A 123 0.89 -5.85 12.90
CA ASP A 123 1.70 -6.62 11.95
C ASP A 123 2.43 -5.74 10.92
N LEU A 124 1.99 -4.50 10.75
CA LEU A 124 2.62 -3.54 9.83
C LEU A 124 3.72 -2.72 10.49
N LEU A 125 3.74 -2.61 11.82
CA LEU A 125 4.62 -1.68 12.53
C LEU A 125 6.09 -1.99 12.29
N GLY A 126 6.51 -3.24 12.34
CA GLY A 126 7.89 -3.63 12.07
C GLY A 126 8.35 -3.23 10.67
N SER A 127 7.50 -3.44 9.66
CA SER A 127 7.78 -3.04 8.27
C SER A 127 7.86 -1.53 8.12
N LEU A 128 6.97 -0.79 8.77
CA LEU A 128 6.97 0.66 8.77
C LEU A 128 8.25 1.19 9.45
N MET A 129 8.56 0.69 10.64
CA MET A 129 9.77 1.10 11.38
C MET A 129 11.02 0.86 10.57
N TYR A 130 11.16 -0.31 9.94
CA TYR A 130 12.29 -0.57 9.04
C TYR A 130 12.39 0.49 7.92
N LEU A 131 11.29 0.83 7.26
CA LEU A 131 11.29 1.75 6.12
C LEU A 131 11.49 3.22 6.51
N ILE A 132 11.31 3.61 7.77
CA ILE A 132 11.48 5.01 8.22
C ILE A 132 12.75 5.24 9.04
N THR A 133 13.51 4.17 9.37
CA THR A 133 14.78 4.26 10.12
C THR A 133 15.99 4.18 9.17
N PRO A 134 17.20 4.50 9.66
CA PRO A 134 18.45 4.38 8.89
C PRO A 134 18.71 2.99 8.31
N ASP A 135 18.13 1.93 8.87
CA ASP A 135 18.29 0.55 8.41
C ASP A 135 17.86 0.35 6.93
N SER A 136 17.05 1.27 6.39
CA SER A 136 16.58 1.26 5.01
C SER A 136 17.19 2.38 4.14
N ASP A 137 18.31 2.98 4.51
CA ASP A 137 18.88 4.12 3.77
C ASP A 137 19.27 3.77 2.33
N PHE A 138 19.58 2.51 2.07
CA PHE A 138 19.89 2.02 0.71
C PHE A 138 18.70 1.33 0.02
N VAL A 139 17.47 1.54 0.53
CA VAL A 139 16.25 0.94 0.00
C VAL A 139 15.32 2.05 -0.51
N THR A 140 15.07 2.08 -1.83
CA THR A 140 14.12 3.00 -2.45
C THR A 140 13.41 2.35 -3.64
N GLY A 141 12.21 2.79 -3.96
CA GLY A 141 11.38 2.28 -5.04
C GLY A 141 10.79 0.88 -4.77
N GLN A 142 10.93 0.35 -3.55
CA GLN A 142 10.51 -1.00 -3.21
C GLN A 142 9.08 -1.04 -2.64
N THR A 143 8.43 -2.19 -2.81
CA THR A 143 7.15 -2.47 -2.17
C THR A 143 7.29 -3.72 -1.32
N LEU A 144 7.12 -3.55 -0.01
CA LEU A 144 7.18 -4.63 0.96
C LEU A 144 5.79 -5.25 1.14
N ASN A 145 5.64 -6.51 0.75
CA ASN A 145 4.39 -7.26 0.93
C ASN A 145 4.27 -7.79 2.35
N VAL A 146 3.23 -7.35 3.06
CA VAL A 146 2.88 -7.86 4.39
C VAL A 146 1.51 -8.54 4.27
N VAL A 147 1.52 -9.80 3.84
CA VAL A 147 0.30 -10.54 3.45
C VAL A 147 0.23 -11.93 4.09
N GLY A 148 1.11 -12.24 5.05
CA GLY A 148 1.15 -13.54 5.73
C GLY A 148 1.47 -14.72 4.80
N GLY A 149 2.25 -14.48 3.74
CA GLY A 149 2.60 -15.51 2.76
C GLY A 149 1.46 -15.91 1.82
N LYS A 150 0.44 -15.06 1.63
CA LYS A 150 -0.61 -15.25 0.62
C LYS A 150 -0.05 -15.12 -0.80
N VAL A 151 1.00 -14.34 -0.98
CA VAL A 151 1.71 -14.15 -2.24
C VAL A 151 3.21 -14.26 -1.96
N ASN A 152 3.91 -15.02 -2.77
CA ASN A 152 5.37 -15.10 -2.79
C ASN A 152 5.86 -14.51 -4.12
N LEU A 153 6.73 -13.50 -4.05
CA LEU A 153 7.32 -12.82 -5.19
C LEU A 153 8.80 -13.15 -5.30
#